data_b788b19bffc4778a9d19760f507fdafb
#
_entry.id   b788b19bffc4778a9d19760f507fdafb
#
_cell.length_a   1.000
_cell.length_b   1.000
_cell.length_c   1.000
_cell.angle_alpha   90.00
_cell.angle_beta   90.00
_cell.angle_gamma   90.00
#
_symmetry.space_group_name_H-M   'P 1'
#
loop_
_entity.id
_entity.type
_entity.pdbx_description
1 polymer ?
#
loop_
_entity_poly.entity_id
_entity_poly.type
_entity_poly.pdbx_seq_one_letter_code
_entity_poly.pdbx_strand_id
1 'polypeptide(L)'
;MEQSRIQIAIAAGAGTLLLVCFFGYLLYLNGHGPILSRSLELDPLSGVPSSISLNPLRDRSSEHSAAKYLRIMRDGNCQIQLADMEKDYRRKYAGFICESESQHPLIAWTLVDWEDQPPLRILRYRAKRYNDAARSGTYEELLSVTMEKRDGDWAVTKYDAMY
;
A
#
# COMPACT_ATOMS: atom_id res chain seq x y z
N MET A 1 -5.32 -6.42 -55.35
CA MET A 1 -4.35 -6.98 -54.36
C MET A 1 -3.57 -5.89 -53.58
N GLU A 2 -3.18 -4.81 -54.19
CA GLU A 2 -2.41 -3.73 -53.55
C GLU A 2 -3.22 -2.96 -52.49
N GLN A 3 -4.48 -2.66 -52.79
CA GLN A 3 -5.39 -1.93 -51.90
C GLN A 3 -5.64 -2.70 -50.55
N SER A 4 -5.71 -4.04 -50.60
CA SER A 4 -5.85 -4.90 -49.40
C SER A 4 -4.61 -4.88 -48.51
N ARG A 5 -3.42 -4.81 -49.12
CA ARG A 5 -2.15 -4.71 -48.36
C ARG A 5 -1.99 -3.38 -47.63
N ILE A 6 -2.44 -2.28 -48.28
CA ILE A 6 -2.41 -0.95 -47.66
C ILE A 6 -3.40 -0.89 -46.47
N GLN A 7 -4.59 -1.45 -46.61
CA GLN A 7 -5.55 -1.49 -45.48
C GLN A 7 -5.06 -2.30 -44.29
N ILE A 8 -4.42 -3.44 -44.55
CA ILE A 8 -3.81 -4.26 -43.50
C ILE A 8 -2.66 -3.51 -42.78
N ALA A 9 -1.81 -2.82 -43.55
CA ALA A 9 -0.71 -2.04 -42.99
C ALA A 9 -1.21 -0.86 -42.13
N ILE A 10 -2.27 -0.16 -42.56
CA ILE A 10 -2.88 0.91 -41.77
C ILE A 10 -3.52 0.37 -40.50
N ALA A 11 -4.25 -0.75 -40.57
CA ALA A 11 -4.88 -1.36 -39.42
C ALA A 11 -3.83 -1.86 -38.41
N ALA A 12 -2.74 -2.47 -38.89
CA ALA A 12 -1.64 -2.90 -38.02
C ALA A 12 -0.93 -1.71 -37.36
N GLY A 13 -0.67 -0.64 -38.10
CA GLY A 13 -0.07 0.59 -37.57
C GLY A 13 -0.95 1.27 -36.52
N ALA A 14 -2.24 1.39 -36.78
CA ALA A 14 -3.19 1.94 -35.81
C ALA A 14 -3.30 1.09 -34.53
N GLY A 15 -3.33 -0.25 -34.67
CA GLY A 15 -3.33 -1.17 -33.52
C GLY A 15 -2.07 -1.05 -32.67
N THR A 16 -0.90 -0.97 -33.32
CA THR A 16 0.36 -0.78 -32.61
C THR A 16 0.41 0.54 -31.85
N LEU A 17 -0.04 1.63 -32.48
CA LEU A 17 -0.09 2.95 -31.85
C LEU A 17 -1.00 2.96 -30.62
N LEU A 18 -2.17 2.34 -30.72
CA LEU A 18 -3.10 2.22 -29.58
C LEU A 18 -2.48 1.44 -28.42
N LEU A 19 -1.78 0.34 -28.69
CA LEU A 19 -1.08 -0.42 -27.66
C LEU A 19 0.02 0.40 -27.00
N VAL A 20 0.84 1.11 -27.76
CA VAL A 20 1.90 1.97 -27.21
C VAL A 20 1.31 3.07 -26.33
N CYS A 21 0.23 3.73 -26.78
CA CYS A 21 -0.47 4.75 -25.99
C CYS A 21 -1.06 4.16 -24.71
N PHE A 22 -1.67 2.97 -24.77
CA PHE A 22 -2.24 2.30 -23.63
C PHE A 22 -1.17 1.92 -22.60
N PHE A 23 -0.09 1.30 -23.03
CA PHE A 23 1.03 0.97 -22.13
C PHE A 23 1.73 2.21 -21.58
N GLY A 24 1.92 3.24 -22.40
CA GLY A 24 2.46 4.53 -21.95
C GLY A 24 1.58 5.17 -20.88
N TYR A 25 0.26 5.11 -21.05
CA TYR A 25 -0.70 5.58 -20.05
C TYR A 25 -0.65 4.76 -18.76
N LEU A 26 -0.55 3.42 -18.84
CA LEU A 26 -0.38 2.57 -17.66
C LEU A 26 0.91 2.89 -16.91
N LEU A 27 2.02 3.12 -17.61
CA LEU A 27 3.29 3.52 -17.00
C LEU A 27 3.20 4.89 -16.35
N TYR A 28 2.51 5.84 -16.97
CA TYR A 28 2.23 7.14 -16.36
C TYR A 28 1.44 6.99 -15.05
N LEU A 29 0.39 6.19 -15.05
CA LEU A 29 -0.41 5.93 -13.85
C LEU A 29 0.38 5.21 -12.75
N ASN A 30 1.38 4.41 -13.10
CA ASN A 30 2.25 3.75 -12.15
C ASN A 30 2.98 4.73 -11.22
N GLY A 31 3.39 5.88 -11.75
CA GLY A 31 4.06 6.94 -11.00
C GLY A 31 3.11 7.91 -10.29
N HIS A 32 1.83 7.96 -10.66
CA HIS A 32 0.89 8.99 -10.23
C HIS A 32 -0.29 8.45 -9.41
N GLY A 33 -0.23 7.19 -8.99
CA GLY A 33 -1.22 6.59 -8.11
C GLY A 33 -2.50 6.11 -8.81
N PRO A 34 -3.53 5.77 -8.05
CA PRO A 34 -4.70 5.01 -8.51
C PRO A 34 -5.75 5.87 -9.20
N ILE A 35 -5.45 6.49 -10.31
CA ILE A 35 -6.42 7.34 -11.02
C ILE A 35 -7.60 6.52 -11.58
N LEU A 36 -7.38 5.23 -11.94
CA LEU A 36 -8.38 4.40 -12.63
C LEU A 36 -9.44 3.77 -11.73
N SER A 37 -9.31 3.87 -10.43
CA SER A 37 -10.15 3.04 -9.56
C SER A 37 -10.48 3.67 -8.22
N ARG A 38 -10.56 4.98 -8.19
CA ARG A 38 -11.04 5.62 -6.99
C ARG A 38 -12.52 5.26 -6.82
N SER A 39 -12.84 4.44 -5.83
CA SER A 39 -14.21 4.28 -5.39
C SER A 39 -14.73 5.64 -4.94
N LEU A 40 -15.97 5.95 -5.32
CA LEU A 40 -16.66 7.14 -4.80
C LEU A 40 -17.12 6.91 -3.34
N GLU A 41 -17.09 5.67 -2.87
CA GLU A 41 -17.38 5.35 -1.49
C GLU A 41 -16.21 5.74 -0.60
N LEU A 42 -16.49 6.51 0.41
CA LEU A 42 -15.54 6.86 1.44
C LEU A 42 -15.38 5.67 2.39
N ASP A 43 -14.15 5.38 2.78
CA ASP A 43 -13.89 4.45 3.85
C ASP A 43 -14.51 4.99 5.16
N PRO A 44 -15.40 4.22 5.82
CA PRO A 44 -16.13 4.71 6.98
C PRO A 44 -15.25 5.06 8.19
N LEU A 45 -14.02 4.50 8.26
CA LEU A 45 -13.08 4.79 9.34
C LEU A 45 -12.23 6.03 9.05
N SER A 46 -11.76 6.17 7.83
CA SER A 46 -10.80 7.22 7.46
C SER A 46 -11.43 8.43 6.79
N GLY A 47 -12.66 8.31 6.28
CA GLY A 47 -13.24 9.33 5.38
C GLY A 47 -12.49 9.50 4.06
N VAL A 48 -11.52 8.65 3.77
CA VAL A 48 -10.71 8.67 2.55
C VAL A 48 -11.38 7.79 1.49
N PRO A 49 -11.43 8.18 0.21
CA PRO A 49 -11.94 7.33 -0.84
C PRO A 49 -11.16 6.03 -0.92
N SER A 50 -11.84 4.89 -0.83
CA SER A 50 -11.20 3.59 -1.05
C SER A 50 -10.71 3.52 -2.50
N SER A 51 -9.50 3.03 -2.71
CA SER A 51 -8.92 2.93 -4.04
C SER A 51 -8.42 1.51 -4.32
N ILE A 52 -8.86 0.96 -5.44
CA ILE A 52 -8.32 -0.28 -5.99
C ILE A 52 -7.54 0.11 -7.24
N SER A 53 -6.23 -0.04 -7.26
CA SER A 53 -5.47 0.21 -8.49
C SER A 53 -5.71 -0.91 -9.49
N LEU A 54 -6.27 -0.56 -10.63
CA LEU A 54 -6.43 -1.47 -11.78
C LEU A 54 -5.16 -1.53 -12.64
N ASN A 55 -4.17 -0.67 -12.39
CA ASN A 55 -2.92 -0.68 -13.13
C ASN A 55 -2.07 -1.91 -12.72
N PRO A 56 -1.95 -2.95 -13.58
CA PRO A 56 -1.18 -4.15 -13.27
C PRO A 56 0.33 -3.90 -13.20
N LEU A 57 0.79 -2.78 -13.75
CA LEU A 57 2.21 -2.41 -13.81
C LEU A 57 2.63 -1.49 -12.65
N ARG A 58 1.70 -1.17 -11.75
CA ARG A 58 2.01 -0.33 -10.59
C ARG A 58 3.08 -0.99 -9.71
N ASP A 59 4.09 -0.22 -9.32
CA ASP A 59 5.08 -0.67 -8.35
C ASP A 59 4.44 -0.92 -6.98
N ARG A 60 4.44 -2.19 -6.57
CA ARG A 60 3.90 -2.68 -5.29
C ARG A 60 4.99 -3.06 -4.30
N SER A 61 6.23 -2.73 -4.57
CA SER A 61 7.35 -3.12 -3.72
C SER A 61 7.19 -2.63 -2.28
N SER A 62 6.72 -1.39 -2.09
CA SER A 62 6.42 -0.85 -0.76
C SER A 62 5.31 -1.62 -0.04
N GLU A 63 4.24 -2.01 -0.76
CA GLU A 63 3.14 -2.79 -0.18
C GLU A 63 3.61 -4.18 0.25
N HIS A 64 4.47 -4.83 -0.55
CA HIS A 64 5.04 -6.12 -0.19
C HIS A 64 5.92 -6.03 1.05
N SER A 65 6.74 -4.99 1.16
CA SER A 65 7.57 -4.74 2.34
C SER A 65 6.72 -4.43 3.57
N ALA A 66 5.70 -3.58 3.45
CA ALA A 66 4.76 -3.31 4.53
C ALA A 66 3.98 -4.56 4.94
N ALA A 67 3.52 -5.38 3.99
CA ALA A 67 2.81 -6.63 4.29
C ALA A 67 3.71 -7.66 5.00
N LYS A 68 5.01 -7.69 4.68
CA LYS A 68 5.98 -8.50 5.43
C LYS A 68 6.09 -8.01 6.87
N TYR A 69 6.20 -6.71 7.06
CA TYR A 69 6.25 -6.07 8.37
C TYR A 69 4.99 -6.40 9.21
N LEU A 70 3.79 -6.17 8.64
CA LEU A 70 2.52 -6.41 9.32
C LEU A 70 2.33 -7.89 9.69
N ARG A 71 2.80 -8.83 8.86
CA ARG A 71 2.79 -10.27 9.21
C ARG A 71 3.60 -10.57 10.45
N ILE A 72 4.79 -10.02 10.56
CA ILE A 72 5.67 -10.25 11.69
C ILE A 72 5.10 -9.59 12.98
N MET A 73 4.45 -8.42 12.85
CA MET A 73 3.71 -7.80 13.95
C MET A 73 2.56 -8.70 14.42
N ARG A 74 1.74 -9.19 13.48
CA ARG A 74 0.65 -10.14 13.78
C ARG A 74 1.14 -11.40 14.49
N ASP A 75 2.31 -11.89 14.14
CA ASP A 75 2.89 -13.12 14.69
C ASP A 75 3.59 -12.87 16.05
N GLY A 76 3.47 -11.66 16.62
CA GLY A 76 3.95 -11.31 17.95
C GLY A 76 5.44 -10.98 18.04
N ASN A 77 6.12 -10.78 16.91
CA ASN A 77 7.56 -10.48 16.85
C ASN A 77 7.85 -8.98 16.79
N CYS A 78 7.11 -8.17 17.53
CA CYS A 78 7.17 -6.71 17.51
C CYS A 78 8.60 -6.15 17.66
N GLN A 79 9.41 -6.67 18.57
CA GLN A 79 10.75 -6.17 18.81
C GLN A 79 11.67 -6.28 17.60
N ILE A 80 11.52 -7.32 16.79
CA ILE A 80 12.30 -7.51 15.56
C ILE A 80 11.93 -6.45 14.54
N GLN A 81 10.64 -6.12 14.45
CA GLN A 81 10.13 -5.18 13.46
C GLN A 81 10.54 -3.73 13.72
N LEU A 82 10.73 -3.37 14.98
CA LEU A 82 11.13 -2.02 15.34
C LEU A 82 12.62 -1.75 15.04
N ALA A 83 13.42 -2.78 14.70
CA ALA A 83 14.85 -2.63 14.45
C ALA A 83 15.16 -1.66 13.29
N ASP A 84 14.34 -1.68 12.24
CA ASP A 84 14.53 -0.87 11.03
C ASP A 84 13.90 0.53 11.11
N MET A 85 13.15 0.81 12.17
CA MET A 85 12.53 2.12 12.38
C MET A 85 13.56 3.22 12.66
N GLU A 86 13.21 4.43 12.35
CA GLU A 86 13.97 5.63 12.72
C GLU A 86 14.32 5.59 14.23
N LYS A 87 15.59 5.82 14.55
CA LYS A 87 16.13 5.64 15.91
C LYS A 87 15.37 6.44 16.97
N ASP A 88 15.05 7.69 16.69
CA ASP A 88 14.36 8.56 17.64
C ASP A 88 12.89 8.17 17.82
N TYR A 89 12.24 7.80 16.74
CA TYR A 89 10.88 7.26 16.77
C TYR A 89 10.82 5.96 17.56
N ARG A 90 11.72 5.01 17.28
CA ARG A 90 11.83 3.75 18.01
C ARG A 90 12.06 3.97 19.51
N ARG A 91 13.01 4.84 19.88
CA ARG A 91 13.30 5.13 21.29
C ARG A 91 12.09 5.67 22.04
N LYS A 92 11.26 6.46 21.37
CA LYS A 92 10.07 7.08 21.95
C LYS A 92 8.87 6.16 22.03
N TYR A 93 8.64 5.36 21.01
CA TYR A 93 7.36 4.65 20.82
C TYR A 93 7.45 3.13 20.87
N ALA A 94 8.64 2.51 20.87
CA ALA A 94 8.78 1.05 20.76
C ALA A 94 8.02 0.29 21.86
N GLY A 95 8.15 0.73 23.11
CA GLY A 95 7.46 0.10 24.24
C GLY A 95 5.94 0.17 24.07
N PHE A 96 5.44 1.35 23.75
CA PHE A 96 4.01 1.57 23.54
C PHE A 96 3.45 0.76 22.37
N ILE A 97 4.16 0.73 21.24
CA ILE A 97 3.72 -0.04 20.06
C ILE A 97 3.63 -1.52 20.41
N CYS A 98 4.67 -2.11 21.00
CA CYS A 98 4.68 -3.54 21.31
C CYS A 98 3.67 -3.91 22.40
N GLU A 99 3.44 -3.05 23.37
CA GLU A 99 2.40 -3.25 24.37
C GLU A 99 1.01 -3.22 23.73
N SER A 100 0.72 -2.22 22.91
CA SER A 100 -0.55 -2.11 22.17
C SER A 100 -0.78 -3.32 21.27
N GLU A 101 0.23 -3.76 20.51
CA GLU A 101 0.13 -4.96 19.66
C GLU A 101 -0.13 -6.24 20.45
N SER A 102 0.41 -6.35 21.67
CA SER A 102 0.16 -7.49 22.54
C SER A 102 -1.24 -7.50 23.13
N GLN A 103 -1.78 -6.32 23.45
CA GLN A 103 -3.12 -6.16 24.01
C GLN A 103 -4.21 -6.24 22.94
N HIS A 104 -3.94 -5.70 21.75
CA HIS A 104 -4.87 -5.67 20.62
C HIS A 104 -4.26 -6.34 19.37
N PRO A 105 -4.11 -7.67 19.38
CA PRO A 105 -3.40 -8.37 18.31
C PRO A 105 -4.01 -8.13 16.93
N LEU A 106 -3.16 -7.85 15.95
CA LEU A 106 -3.53 -7.68 14.56
C LEU A 106 -4.03 -9.00 13.97
N ILE A 107 -5.17 -8.97 13.25
CA ILE A 107 -5.76 -10.13 12.59
C ILE A 107 -5.53 -10.07 11.08
N ALA A 108 -5.94 -8.95 10.48
CA ALA A 108 -5.95 -8.74 9.05
C ALA A 108 -5.81 -7.25 8.73
N TRP A 109 -5.44 -6.97 7.49
CA TRP A 109 -5.34 -5.59 6.98
C TRP A 109 -5.69 -5.55 5.50
N THR A 110 -6.24 -4.43 5.08
CA THR A 110 -6.54 -4.13 3.68
C THR A 110 -6.03 -2.75 3.36
N LEU A 111 -5.26 -2.61 2.28
CA LEU A 111 -4.80 -1.30 1.82
C LEU A 111 -6.00 -0.47 1.36
N VAL A 112 -6.16 0.71 1.94
CA VAL A 112 -7.23 1.66 1.62
C VAL A 112 -6.73 2.72 0.67
N ASP A 113 -5.54 3.26 0.97
CA ASP A 113 -4.96 4.38 0.23
C ASP A 113 -3.45 4.43 0.42
N TRP A 114 -2.77 5.21 -0.40
CA TRP A 114 -1.38 5.57 -0.21
C TRP A 114 -1.11 6.99 -0.70
N GLU A 115 -0.06 7.58 -0.16
CA GLU A 115 0.38 8.92 -0.49
C GLU A 115 1.89 8.90 -0.73
N ASP A 116 2.33 9.42 -1.87
CA ASP A 116 3.74 9.56 -2.20
C ASP A 116 4.25 10.93 -1.75
N GLN A 117 5.22 10.93 -0.85
CA GLN A 117 5.96 12.11 -0.36
C GLN A 117 7.46 11.83 -0.44
N PRO A 118 8.06 11.81 -1.66
CA PRO A 118 9.44 11.36 -1.81
C PRO A 118 10.42 12.03 -0.83
N PRO A 119 11.30 11.27 -0.16
CA PRO A 119 11.58 9.83 -0.34
C PRO A 119 10.62 8.89 0.41
N LEU A 120 9.57 9.41 1.03
CA LEU A 120 8.62 8.67 1.83
C LEU A 120 7.40 8.25 1.02
N ARG A 121 6.78 7.15 1.45
CA ARG A 121 5.45 6.71 1.04
C ARG A 121 4.64 6.33 2.27
N ILE A 122 3.43 6.86 2.38
CA ILE A 122 2.52 6.56 3.47
C ILE A 122 1.47 5.59 2.95
N LEU A 123 1.39 4.42 3.55
CA LEU A 123 0.38 3.40 3.23
C LEU A 123 -0.66 3.38 4.35
N ARG A 124 -1.93 3.53 3.99
CA ARG A 124 -3.04 3.50 4.96
C ARG A 124 -3.82 2.21 4.79
N TYR A 125 -4.00 1.51 5.90
CA TYR A 125 -4.69 0.22 5.96
C TYR A 125 -5.90 0.30 6.87
N ARG A 126 -6.98 -0.34 6.47
CA ARG A 126 -8.02 -0.77 7.39
C ARG A 126 -7.51 -2.03 8.06
N ALA A 127 -7.24 -1.96 9.36
CA ALA A 127 -6.74 -3.05 10.17
C ALA A 127 -7.87 -3.62 11.03
N LYS A 128 -7.98 -4.94 11.07
CA LYS A 128 -8.88 -5.66 11.98
C LYS A 128 -8.06 -6.21 13.13
N ARG A 129 -8.51 -5.95 14.36
CA ARG A 129 -7.82 -6.35 15.59
C ARG A 129 -8.74 -7.08 16.53
N TYR A 130 -8.16 -7.83 17.47
CA TYR A 130 -8.87 -8.29 18.64
C TYR A 130 -9.06 -7.13 19.63
N ASN A 131 -10.18 -7.15 20.37
CA ASN A 131 -10.44 -6.15 21.40
C ASN A 131 -9.47 -6.23 22.58
N ASP A 132 -8.93 -7.43 22.83
CA ASP A 132 -8.02 -7.71 23.94
C ASP A 132 -7.10 -8.89 23.64
N ALA A 133 -6.11 -9.11 24.52
CA ALA A 133 -5.17 -10.22 24.47
C ALA A 133 -5.85 -11.61 24.59
N ALA A 134 -7.03 -11.69 25.20
CA ALA A 134 -7.83 -12.92 25.29
C ALA A 134 -8.60 -13.23 23.97
N ARG A 135 -8.50 -12.32 23.01
CA ARG A 135 -9.12 -12.43 21.67
C ARG A 135 -10.66 -12.43 21.71
N SER A 136 -11.23 -11.69 22.67
CA SER A 136 -12.67 -11.51 22.82
C SER A 136 -13.18 -10.41 21.89
N GLY A 137 -13.89 -10.78 20.83
CA GLY A 137 -14.42 -9.82 19.87
C GLY A 137 -13.36 -9.17 18.97
N THR A 138 -13.79 -8.33 18.06
CA THR A 138 -12.91 -7.65 17.09
C THR A 138 -13.41 -6.24 16.81
N TYR A 139 -12.50 -5.34 16.45
CA TYR A 139 -12.79 -4.00 15.95
C TYR A 139 -11.93 -3.69 14.71
N GLU A 140 -12.26 -2.62 14.04
CA GLU A 140 -11.48 -2.09 12.92
C GLU A 140 -10.96 -0.70 13.24
N GLU A 141 -9.76 -0.42 12.77
CA GLU A 141 -9.11 0.88 12.89
C GLU A 141 -8.40 1.25 11.59
N LEU A 142 -8.03 2.49 11.44
CA LEU A 142 -7.12 2.95 10.40
C LEU A 142 -5.69 2.89 10.92
N LEU A 143 -4.83 2.20 10.16
CA LEU A 143 -3.43 2.03 10.45
C LEU A 143 -2.59 2.71 9.37
N SER A 144 -1.64 3.53 9.77
CA SER A 144 -0.68 4.18 8.88
C SER A 144 0.70 3.56 9.00
N VAL A 145 1.28 3.20 7.87
CA VAL A 145 2.66 2.69 7.76
C VAL A 145 3.44 3.63 6.86
N THR A 146 4.42 4.35 7.42
CA THR A 146 5.32 5.20 6.65
C THR A 146 6.54 4.39 6.22
N MET A 147 6.79 4.39 4.92
CA MET A 147 7.89 3.70 4.28
C MET A 147 8.89 4.71 3.75
N GLU A 148 10.17 4.38 3.81
CA GLU A 148 11.25 5.14 3.18
C GLU A 148 12.03 4.24 2.24
N LYS A 149 12.37 4.74 1.06
CA LYS A 149 13.19 3.99 0.11
C LYS A 149 14.67 4.21 0.42
N ARG A 150 15.38 3.13 0.81
CA ARG A 150 16.81 3.13 1.16
C ARG A 150 17.52 2.09 0.30
N ASP A 151 18.54 2.49 -0.44
CA ASP A 151 19.37 1.59 -1.27
C ASP A 151 18.57 0.69 -2.22
N GLY A 152 17.42 1.17 -2.69
CA GLY A 152 16.52 0.43 -3.58
C GLY A 152 15.40 -0.32 -2.87
N ASP A 153 15.51 -0.59 -1.58
CA ASP A 153 14.52 -1.30 -0.77
C ASP A 153 13.65 -0.35 0.05
N TRP A 154 12.43 -0.81 0.38
CA TRP A 154 11.51 -0.09 1.24
C TRP A 154 11.62 -0.56 2.68
N ALA A 155 11.95 0.37 3.58
CA ALA A 155 11.97 0.16 5.03
C ALA A 155 10.80 0.87 5.71
N VAL A 156 10.22 0.27 6.75
CA VAL A 156 9.21 0.91 7.61
C VAL A 156 9.91 1.85 8.57
N THR A 157 9.55 3.14 8.54
CA THR A 157 10.12 4.16 9.42
C THR A 157 9.17 4.56 10.54
N LYS A 158 7.85 4.50 10.31
CA LYS A 158 6.83 4.79 11.33
C LYS A 158 5.64 3.85 11.17
N TYR A 159 4.97 3.61 12.29
CA TYR A 159 3.82 2.74 12.41
C TYR A 159 2.85 3.34 13.43
N ASP A 160 1.75 3.87 12.96
CA ASP A 160 0.80 4.62 13.80
C ASP A 160 -0.63 4.13 13.57
N ALA A 161 -1.35 3.87 14.66
CA ALA A 161 -2.80 3.77 14.60
C ALA A 161 -3.38 5.19 14.52
N MET A 162 -4.25 5.43 13.56
CA MET A 162 -4.95 6.70 13.38
C MET A 162 -6.33 6.57 14.04
N TYR A 163 -6.53 7.26 15.14
CA TYR A 163 -7.80 7.34 15.86
C TYR A 163 -8.65 8.47 15.30
#